data_bfaa5dfd1c0c3617529f7578dfeda303
#
_entry.id   bfaa5dfd1c0c3617529f7578dfeda303
#
_cell.length_a   1.000
_cell.length_b   1.000
_cell.length_c   1.000
_cell.angle_alpha   90.00
_cell.angle_beta   90.00
_cell.angle_gamma   90.00
#
_symmetry.space_group_name_H-M   'P 1'
#
loop_
_entity.id
_entity.type
_entity.pdbx_description
1 polymer ?
#
loop_
_entity_poly.entity_id
_entity_poly.type
_entity_poly.pdbx_seq_one_letter_code
_entity_poly.pdbx_strand_id
1 'polypeptide(L)'
;MLERVVGADFADVVALVNLAYRGMGRQDGQVDASWNVETGLVEGPRLTEASLREELAEKPELLVWRDEPAVEGGRRGQLMGTVWMQNKGEGVWYLGLLTVRPELQDRKLGRALLAAAEDWAKERGGRKITMTVLSGRDALMAWYERRGYRKTGETELYPVGDGQTAGRPLREGLYFVVMEREIAGDK
;
A
#
# COMPACT_ATOMS: atom_id res chain seq x y z
N MET A 1 -13.79 9.26 -0.43
CA MET A 1 -13.75 8.92 1.02
C MET A 1 -13.13 7.55 1.17
N LEU A 2 -12.32 7.31 2.21
CA LEU A 2 -11.81 5.98 2.50
C LEU A 2 -12.88 5.16 3.23
N GLU A 3 -13.07 3.92 2.78
CA GLU A 3 -14.00 2.97 3.36
C GLU A 3 -13.25 1.70 3.77
N ARG A 4 -13.73 0.99 4.78
CA ARG A 4 -13.15 -0.32 5.12
C ARG A 4 -13.49 -1.33 4.05
N VAL A 5 -12.52 -2.17 3.70
CA VAL A 5 -12.72 -3.29 2.80
C VAL A 5 -13.76 -4.26 3.35
N VAL A 6 -14.58 -4.80 2.47
CA VAL A 6 -15.50 -5.91 2.79
C VAL A 6 -15.22 -7.08 1.85
N GLY A 7 -15.70 -8.27 2.20
CA GLY A 7 -15.38 -9.50 1.45
C GLY A 7 -15.65 -9.43 -0.05
N ALA A 8 -16.67 -8.65 -0.47
CA ALA A 8 -16.97 -8.43 -1.88
C ALA A 8 -15.91 -7.61 -2.64
N ASP A 9 -14.97 -6.97 -1.94
CA ASP A 9 -13.89 -6.17 -2.53
C ASP A 9 -12.61 -6.98 -2.75
N PHE A 10 -12.48 -8.17 -2.17
CA PHE A 10 -11.21 -8.87 -2.09
C PHE A 10 -10.61 -9.18 -3.46
N ALA A 11 -11.42 -9.67 -4.40
CA ALA A 11 -10.93 -9.95 -5.75
C ALA A 11 -10.41 -8.68 -6.45
N ASP A 12 -11.13 -7.58 -6.33
CA ASP A 12 -10.75 -6.29 -6.93
C ASP A 12 -9.47 -5.74 -6.29
N VAL A 13 -9.34 -5.84 -4.97
CA VAL A 13 -8.15 -5.40 -4.22
C VAL A 13 -6.94 -6.23 -4.63
N VAL A 14 -7.07 -7.55 -4.67
CA VAL A 14 -5.99 -8.47 -5.08
C VAL A 14 -5.56 -8.16 -6.51
N ALA A 15 -6.50 -7.99 -7.43
CA ALA A 15 -6.22 -7.65 -8.82
C ALA A 15 -5.48 -6.29 -8.92
N LEU A 16 -5.96 -5.26 -8.23
CA LEU A 16 -5.34 -3.93 -8.23
C LEU A 16 -3.91 -3.96 -7.67
N VAL A 17 -3.71 -4.62 -6.53
CA VAL A 17 -2.39 -4.70 -5.89
C VAL A 17 -1.40 -5.45 -6.78
N ASN A 18 -1.79 -6.61 -7.33
CA ASN A 18 -0.91 -7.37 -8.22
C ASN A 18 -0.63 -6.65 -9.55
N LEU A 19 -1.60 -5.94 -10.10
CA LEU A 19 -1.39 -5.10 -11.26
C LEU A 19 -0.34 -4.00 -10.97
N ALA A 20 -0.49 -3.29 -9.86
CA ALA A 20 0.38 -2.16 -9.52
C ALA A 20 1.80 -2.58 -9.12
N TYR A 21 1.96 -3.67 -8.37
CA TYR A 21 3.25 -4.13 -7.86
C TYR A 21 3.98 -5.11 -8.79
N ARG A 22 3.25 -5.88 -9.60
CA ARG A 22 3.79 -6.97 -10.43
C ARG A 22 3.53 -6.78 -11.92
N GLY A 23 2.71 -5.80 -12.31
CA GLY A 23 2.25 -5.67 -13.70
C GLY A 23 1.36 -6.83 -14.15
N MET A 24 0.84 -7.65 -13.24
CA MET A 24 0.01 -8.82 -13.58
C MET A 24 -1.35 -8.39 -14.11
N GLY A 25 -1.82 -9.06 -15.17
CA GLY A 25 -3.13 -8.77 -15.77
C GLY A 25 -3.10 -7.76 -16.91
N ARG A 26 -1.94 -7.32 -17.36
CA ARG A 26 -1.81 -6.46 -18.54
C ARG A 26 -1.94 -7.26 -19.84
N GLN A 27 -2.71 -6.72 -20.77
CA GLN A 27 -2.98 -7.37 -22.07
C GLN A 27 -2.00 -6.96 -23.17
N ASP A 28 -1.18 -5.94 -22.97
CA ASP A 28 -0.43 -5.25 -24.04
C ASP A 28 1.10 -5.39 -23.97
N GLY A 29 1.61 -6.16 -23.03
CA GLY A 29 3.06 -6.43 -22.93
C GLY A 29 3.92 -5.18 -22.67
N GLN A 30 3.34 -4.01 -22.45
CA GLN A 30 4.08 -2.81 -22.10
C GLN A 30 4.64 -2.89 -20.68
N VAL A 31 5.94 -2.78 -20.57
CA VAL A 31 6.64 -2.59 -19.32
C VAL A 31 6.45 -1.14 -18.91
N ASP A 32 5.43 -0.89 -18.12
CA ASP A 32 5.12 0.46 -17.68
C ASP A 32 6.01 0.94 -16.55
N ALA A 33 6.28 2.23 -16.60
CA ALA A 33 6.86 3.02 -15.55
C ALA A 33 5.88 3.24 -14.36
N SER A 34 5.11 2.23 -13.98
CA SER A 34 4.33 2.31 -12.75
C SER A 34 5.28 2.48 -11.57
N TRP A 35 5.07 3.51 -10.78
CA TRP A 35 5.88 3.84 -9.61
C TRP A 35 6.00 2.70 -8.61
N ASN A 36 5.06 1.76 -8.63
CA ASN A 36 4.97 0.65 -7.68
C ASN A 36 5.51 -0.68 -8.23
N VAL A 37 5.93 -0.76 -9.49
CA VAL A 37 6.41 -2.02 -10.06
C VAL A 37 7.72 -2.45 -9.40
N GLU A 38 7.73 -3.67 -8.88
CA GLU A 38 8.90 -4.33 -8.29
C GLU A 38 9.55 -5.32 -9.27
N THR A 39 9.43 -5.05 -10.57
CA THR A 39 10.00 -5.89 -11.63
C THR A 39 11.51 -6.04 -11.43
N GLY A 40 11.98 -7.29 -11.45
CA GLY A 40 13.38 -7.61 -11.25
C GLY A 40 13.85 -7.56 -9.79
N LEU A 41 12.98 -7.26 -8.84
CA LEU A 41 13.26 -7.36 -7.41
C LEU A 41 12.60 -8.57 -6.77
N VAL A 42 11.31 -8.78 -7.09
CA VAL A 42 10.50 -9.83 -6.48
C VAL A 42 9.62 -10.50 -7.55
N GLU A 43 9.50 -11.82 -7.46
CA GLU A 43 8.65 -12.65 -8.33
C GLU A 43 7.45 -13.22 -7.57
N GLY A 44 6.38 -13.51 -8.29
CA GLY A 44 5.13 -14.06 -7.74
C GLY A 44 4.13 -12.98 -7.33
N PRO A 45 2.92 -13.36 -6.92
CA PRO A 45 1.88 -12.41 -6.54
C PRO A 45 2.30 -11.62 -5.30
N ARG A 46 1.92 -10.35 -5.26
CA ARG A 46 2.10 -9.51 -4.06
C ARG A 46 1.06 -9.82 -3.01
N LEU A 47 -0.13 -10.22 -3.44
CA LEU A 47 -1.27 -10.51 -2.59
C LEU A 47 -2.12 -11.62 -3.22
N THR A 48 -2.66 -12.50 -2.40
CA THR A 48 -3.69 -13.48 -2.77
C THR A 48 -4.93 -13.25 -1.91
N GLU A 49 -6.10 -13.78 -2.32
CA GLU A 49 -7.27 -13.68 -1.46
C GLU A 49 -7.09 -14.45 -0.14
N ALA A 50 -6.36 -15.56 -0.17
CA ALA A 50 -6.06 -16.34 1.03
C ALA A 50 -5.22 -15.51 2.01
N SER A 51 -4.07 -14.98 1.56
CA SER A 51 -3.21 -14.15 2.39
C SER A 51 -3.92 -12.88 2.88
N LEU A 52 -4.76 -12.27 2.03
CA LEU A 52 -5.57 -11.12 2.44
C LEU A 52 -6.53 -11.46 3.58
N ARG A 53 -7.21 -12.61 3.51
CA ARG A 53 -8.12 -13.07 4.57
C ARG A 53 -7.40 -13.35 5.87
N GLU A 54 -6.23 -14.01 5.80
CA GLU A 54 -5.39 -14.31 6.96
C GLU A 54 -4.92 -13.02 7.64
N GLU A 55 -4.37 -12.08 6.87
CA GLU A 55 -3.88 -10.82 7.39
C GLU A 55 -5.00 -9.97 8.00
N LEU A 56 -6.18 -9.93 7.41
CA LEU A 56 -7.34 -9.21 7.95
C LEU A 56 -7.90 -9.85 9.22
N ALA A 57 -7.79 -11.17 9.38
CA ALA A 57 -8.23 -11.86 10.59
C ALA A 57 -7.40 -11.50 11.82
N GLU A 58 -6.11 -11.21 11.61
CA GLU A 58 -5.21 -10.88 12.72
C GLU A 58 -5.28 -9.41 13.13
N LYS A 59 -5.58 -8.54 12.23
CA LYS A 59 -5.45 -7.12 12.52
C LYS A 59 -6.20 -6.16 11.66
N PRO A 60 -6.07 -5.84 10.46
CA PRO A 60 -6.04 -4.41 10.32
C PRO A 60 -7.07 -3.86 9.41
N GLU A 61 -7.02 -2.56 9.39
CA GLU A 61 -7.87 -1.77 8.56
C GLU A 61 -7.25 -1.67 7.16
N LEU A 62 -7.67 -2.51 6.25
CA LEU A 62 -7.48 -2.29 4.83
C LEU A 62 -8.60 -1.35 4.34
N LEU A 63 -8.18 -0.20 3.83
CA LEU A 63 -9.06 0.84 3.35
C LEU A 63 -9.08 0.85 1.82
N VAL A 64 -10.23 1.07 1.25
CA VAL A 64 -10.44 1.21 -0.19
C VAL A 64 -10.95 2.61 -0.51
N TRP A 65 -10.54 3.11 -1.66
CA TRP A 65 -11.01 4.37 -2.22
C TRP A 65 -11.69 4.09 -3.57
N ARG A 66 -12.94 4.55 -3.69
CA ARG A 66 -13.75 4.42 -4.91
C ARG A 66 -14.03 5.78 -5.51
N ASP A 67 -14.30 5.82 -6.81
CA ASP A 67 -14.73 7.02 -7.52
C ASP A 67 -16.13 7.46 -7.05
N GLU A 68 -17.00 6.50 -6.75
CA GLU A 68 -18.30 6.73 -6.16
C GLU A 68 -18.44 5.93 -4.85
N PRO A 69 -19.11 6.49 -3.82
CA PRO A 69 -19.35 5.76 -2.60
C PRO A 69 -20.24 4.54 -2.85
N ALA A 70 -20.05 3.50 -2.04
CA ALA A 70 -20.90 2.32 -2.08
C ALA A 70 -22.34 2.70 -1.67
N VAL A 71 -23.30 2.42 -2.53
CA VAL A 71 -24.73 2.58 -2.24
C VAL A 71 -25.29 1.23 -1.82
N GLU A 72 -26.04 1.19 -0.73
CA GLU A 72 -26.65 -0.04 -0.23
C GLU A 72 -27.57 -0.66 -1.29
N GLY A 73 -27.26 -1.92 -1.69
CA GLY A 73 -27.98 -2.62 -2.77
C GLY A 73 -27.69 -2.11 -4.18
N GLY A 74 -26.82 -1.11 -4.36
CA GLY A 74 -26.43 -0.51 -5.63
C GLY A 74 -25.12 -1.05 -6.21
N ARG A 75 -24.79 -0.55 -7.41
CA ARG A 75 -23.49 -0.83 -8.05
C ARG A 75 -22.39 -0.10 -7.26
N ARG A 76 -21.33 -0.82 -6.92
CA ARG A 76 -20.15 -0.22 -6.30
C ARG A 76 -19.35 0.55 -7.34
N GLY A 77 -18.92 1.76 -7.00
CA GLY A 77 -18.00 2.54 -7.81
C GLY A 77 -16.69 1.81 -8.06
N GLN A 78 -15.94 2.23 -9.07
CA GLN A 78 -14.66 1.63 -9.43
C GLN A 78 -13.64 1.80 -8.29
N LEU A 79 -12.90 0.74 -7.97
CA LEU A 79 -11.81 0.78 -7.01
C LEU A 79 -10.65 1.61 -7.60
N MET A 80 -10.37 2.75 -7.00
CA MET A 80 -9.34 3.71 -7.43
C MET A 80 -8.00 3.49 -6.74
N GLY A 81 -8.05 3.02 -5.50
CA GLY A 81 -6.87 2.78 -4.71
C GLY A 81 -7.17 2.02 -3.42
N THR A 82 -6.12 1.58 -2.76
CA THR A 82 -6.18 0.92 -1.46
C THR A 82 -4.98 1.29 -0.61
N VAL A 83 -5.15 1.26 0.70
CA VAL A 83 -4.10 1.47 1.68
C VAL A 83 -4.36 0.63 2.92
N TRP A 84 -3.29 0.04 3.44
CA TRP A 84 -3.32 -0.72 4.68
C TRP A 84 -2.92 0.16 5.85
N MET A 85 -3.75 0.21 6.90
CA MET A 85 -3.49 0.97 8.12
C MET A 85 -3.49 0.03 9.32
N GLN A 86 -2.47 0.11 10.16
CA GLN A 86 -2.38 -0.70 11.38
C GLN A 86 -1.99 0.17 12.56
N ASN A 87 -2.81 0.17 13.60
CA ASN A 87 -2.46 0.82 14.87
C ASN A 87 -1.38 0.01 15.59
N LYS A 88 -0.23 0.62 15.83
CA LYS A 88 0.91 0.02 16.57
C LYS A 88 0.93 0.40 18.05
N GLY A 89 -0.05 1.17 18.51
CA GLY A 89 -0.07 1.71 19.85
C GLY A 89 0.61 3.09 19.95
N GLU A 90 0.45 3.76 21.07
CA GLU A 90 1.10 5.04 21.42
C GLU A 90 0.97 6.15 20.34
N GLY A 91 -0.11 6.12 19.57
CA GLY A 91 -0.34 7.07 18.48
C GLY A 91 0.49 6.80 17.21
N VAL A 92 1.15 5.65 17.12
CA VAL A 92 1.89 5.23 15.93
C VAL A 92 1.01 4.36 15.05
N TRP A 93 0.95 4.70 13.77
CA TRP A 93 0.25 3.92 12.75
C TRP A 93 1.22 3.43 11.68
N TYR A 94 1.14 2.16 11.33
CA TYR A 94 1.84 1.61 10.19
C TYR A 94 0.98 1.77 8.94
N LEU A 95 1.58 2.24 7.85
CA LEU A 95 0.97 2.38 6.54
C LEU A 95 1.65 1.41 5.56
N GLY A 96 0.85 0.59 4.90
CA GLY A 96 1.32 -0.34 3.88
C GLY A 96 0.38 -0.40 2.66
N LEU A 97 0.77 -1.14 1.64
CA LEU A 97 -0.03 -1.38 0.42
C LEU A 97 -0.67 -0.11 -0.18
N LEU A 98 0.00 1.05 -0.07
CA LEU A 98 -0.48 2.27 -0.71
C LEU A 98 -0.46 2.08 -2.23
N THR A 99 -1.63 1.86 -2.79
CA THR A 99 -1.79 1.49 -4.19
C THR A 99 -2.85 2.35 -4.86
N VAL A 100 -2.56 2.84 -6.05
CA VAL A 100 -3.55 3.47 -6.94
C VAL A 100 -3.51 2.78 -8.29
N ARG A 101 -4.60 2.86 -9.01
CA ARG A 101 -4.67 2.34 -10.38
C ARG A 101 -3.54 2.92 -11.23
N PRO A 102 -2.75 2.08 -11.91
CA PRO A 102 -1.64 2.56 -12.74
C PRO A 102 -2.08 3.58 -13.80
N GLU A 103 -3.24 3.40 -14.40
CA GLU A 103 -3.80 4.27 -15.44
C GLU A 103 -4.14 5.69 -14.91
N LEU A 104 -4.16 5.86 -13.61
CA LEU A 104 -4.54 7.11 -12.94
C LEU A 104 -3.39 7.75 -12.17
N GLN A 105 -2.18 7.24 -12.27
CA GLN A 105 -1.04 7.69 -11.45
C GLN A 105 -0.69 9.17 -11.63
N ASP A 106 -0.77 9.70 -12.83
CA ASP A 106 -0.45 11.10 -13.12
C ASP A 106 -1.50 12.11 -12.62
N ARG A 107 -2.63 11.63 -12.12
CA ARG A 107 -3.72 12.48 -11.59
C ARG A 107 -3.56 12.87 -10.12
N LYS A 108 -2.36 12.75 -9.54
CA LYS A 108 -2.07 13.05 -8.13
C LYS A 108 -2.84 12.20 -7.11
N LEU A 109 -3.47 11.10 -7.54
CA LEU A 109 -4.29 10.25 -6.68
C LEU A 109 -3.49 9.60 -5.55
N GLY A 110 -2.25 9.17 -5.81
CA GLY A 110 -1.38 8.63 -4.76
C GLY A 110 -1.13 9.63 -3.63
N ARG A 111 -0.96 10.93 -3.97
CA ARG A 111 -0.84 11.99 -2.95
C ARG A 111 -2.14 12.18 -2.17
N ALA A 112 -3.27 12.18 -2.84
CA ALA A 112 -4.56 12.34 -2.20
C ALA A 112 -4.91 11.14 -1.30
N LEU A 113 -4.61 9.91 -1.75
CA LEU A 113 -4.79 8.70 -0.96
C LEU A 113 -3.90 8.70 0.30
N LEU A 114 -2.63 9.11 0.16
CA LEU A 114 -1.71 9.24 1.29
C LEU A 114 -2.24 10.26 2.32
N ALA A 115 -2.66 11.44 1.86
CA ALA A 115 -3.22 12.46 2.74
C ALA A 115 -4.49 11.96 3.46
N ALA A 116 -5.38 11.27 2.76
CA ALA A 116 -6.58 10.69 3.35
C ALA A 116 -6.25 9.59 4.39
N ALA A 117 -5.19 8.81 4.19
CA ALA A 117 -4.72 7.83 5.16
C ALA A 117 -4.11 8.49 6.40
N GLU A 118 -3.35 9.58 6.22
CA GLU A 118 -2.83 10.39 7.33
C GLU A 118 -3.97 11.01 8.16
N ASP A 119 -4.99 11.56 7.50
CA ASP A 119 -6.15 12.11 8.19
C ASP A 119 -6.98 11.03 8.90
N TRP A 120 -7.12 9.85 8.28
CA TRP A 120 -7.72 8.68 8.93
C TRP A 120 -7.03 8.31 10.24
N ALA A 121 -5.70 8.32 10.25
CA ALA A 121 -4.91 8.03 11.45
C ALA A 121 -5.07 9.14 12.50
N LYS A 122 -5.01 10.42 12.10
CA LYS A 122 -5.18 11.57 13.01
C LYS A 122 -6.53 11.55 13.72
N GLU A 123 -7.61 11.29 13.01
CA GLU A 123 -8.96 11.17 13.57
C GLU A 123 -9.06 10.07 14.64
N ARG A 124 -8.09 9.14 14.66
CA ARG A 124 -8.01 8.02 15.62
C ARG A 124 -6.86 8.16 16.62
N GLY A 125 -6.41 9.39 16.83
CA GLY A 125 -5.35 9.71 17.78
C GLY A 125 -3.93 9.40 17.27
N GLY A 126 -3.78 9.17 15.96
CA GLY A 126 -2.47 8.99 15.33
C GLY A 126 -1.64 10.26 15.39
N ARG A 127 -0.39 10.11 15.79
CA ARG A 127 0.61 11.18 15.85
C ARG A 127 1.76 10.96 14.90
N LYS A 128 1.98 9.72 14.52
CA LYS A 128 3.08 9.30 13.66
C LYS A 128 2.61 8.21 12.68
N ILE A 129 3.07 8.31 11.44
CA ILE A 129 3.00 7.22 10.46
C ILE A 129 4.39 6.63 10.30
N THR A 130 4.47 5.31 10.31
CA THR A 130 5.65 4.53 9.92
C THR A 130 5.30 3.65 8.73
N MET A 131 6.29 3.34 7.90
CA MET A 131 6.14 2.44 6.76
C MET A 131 7.46 1.78 6.42
N THR A 132 7.40 0.72 5.63
CA THR A 132 8.59 0.07 5.07
C THR A 132 8.58 0.16 3.55
N VAL A 133 9.73 0.48 2.97
CA VAL A 133 9.93 0.56 1.52
C VAL A 133 11.04 -0.40 1.13
N LEU A 134 10.79 -1.24 0.13
CA LEU A 134 11.78 -2.21 -0.35
C LEU A 134 13.03 -1.50 -0.88
N SER A 135 14.21 -1.97 -0.49
CA SER A 135 15.49 -1.49 -1.00
C SER A 135 15.56 -1.57 -2.53
N GLY A 136 16.23 -0.61 -3.15
CA GLY A 136 16.27 -0.49 -4.61
C GLY A 136 15.08 0.28 -5.20
N ARG A 137 14.16 0.78 -4.37
CA ARG A 137 13.05 1.65 -4.80
C ARG A 137 13.31 3.12 -4.45
N ASP A 138 14.47 3.63 -4.87
CA ASP A 138 14.92 4.98 -4.51
C ASP A 138 13.97 6.07 -4.97
N ALA A 139 13.38 5.93 -6.15
CA ALA A 139 12.39 6.88 -6.66
C ALA A 139 11.14 6.97 -5.77
N LEU A 140 10.69 5.83 -5.21
CA LEU A 140 9.56 5.79 -4.30
C LEU A 140 9.93 6.40 -2.95
N MET A 141 11.12 6.08 -2.41
CA MET A 141 11.60 6.70 -1.17
C MET A 141 11.69 8.22 -1.32
N ALA A 142 12.27 8.72 -2.41
CA ALA A 142 12.32 10.14 -2.72
C ALA A 142 10.92 10.77 -2.87
N TRP A 143 9.94 10.01 -3.37
CA TRP A 143 8.55 10.46 -3.44
C TRP A 143 7.95 10.65 -2.05
N TYR A 144 8.23 9.77 -1.09
CA TYR A 144 7.81 9.90 0.31
C TYR A 144 8.56 11.03 1.01
N GLU A 145 9.88 11.19 0.77
CA GLU A 145 10.70 12.27 1.35
C GLU A 145 10.15 13.65 0.98
N ARG A 146 9.75 13.84 -0.29
CA ARG A 146 9.07 15.08 -0.73
C ARG A 146 7.73 15.36 -0.04
N ARG A 147 7.20 14.39 0.73
CA ARG A 147 5.96 14.48 1.53
C ARG A 147 6.21 14.52 3.02
N GLY A 148 7.46 14.75 3.41
CA GLY A 148 7.87 14.93 4.79
C GLY A 148 8.18 13.63 5.54
N TYR A 149 8.19 12.48 4.85
CA TYR A 149 8.72 11.25 5.44
C TYR A 149 10.25 11.30 5.47
N ARG A 150 10.84 10.65 6.45
CA ARG A 150 12.30 10.51 6.57
C ARG A 150 12.66 9.06 6.84
N LYS A 151 13.83 8.64 6.38
CA LYS A 151 14.42 7.37 6.75
C LYS A 151 14.83 7.42 8.21
N THR A 152 14.48 6.40 8.98
CA THR A 152 14.87 6.29 10.41
C THR A 152 16.31 5.84 10.60
N GLY A 153 16.88 5.21 9.59
CA GLY A 153 18.15 4.47 9.67
C GLY A 153 17.95 2.99 10.01
N GLU A 154 16.76 2.59 10.41
CA GLU A 154 16.41 1.20 10.67
C GLU A 154 16.09 0.46 9.37
N THR A 155 16.36 -0.84 9.37
CA THR A 155 16.04 -1.74 8.26
C THR A 155 15.42 -3.02 8.78
N GLU A 156 14.54 -3.62 7.98
CA GLU A 156 13.94 -4.92 8.24
C GLU A 156 14.36 -5.90 7.14
N LEU A 157 14.72 -7.11 7.50
CA LEU A 157 15.06 -8.13 6.50
C LEU A 157 13.84 -8.46 5.64
N TYR A 158 14.07 -8.67 4.35
CA TYR A 158 13.03 -9.22 3.50
C TYR A 158 12.66 -10.63 4.01
N PRO A 159 11.38 -10.93 4.26
CA PRO A 159 10.99 -12.24 4.77
C PRO A 159 11.35 -13.31 3.74
N VAL A 160 12.31 -14.16 4.09
CA VAL A 160 12.69 -15.34 3.32
C VAL A 160 11.84 -16.49 3.87
N GLY A 161 10.68 -16.68 3.31
CA GLY A 161 9.71 -17.69 3.73
C GLY A 161 9.09 -18.39 2.54
N ASP A 162 8.05 -19.14 2.77
CA ASP A 162 7.31 -19.98 1.83
C ASP A 162 6.71 -19.27 0.59
N GLY A 163 7.06 -18.01 0.36
CA GLY A 163 6.64 -17.23 -0.82
C GLY A 163 5.17 -16.82 -0.82
N GLN A 164 4.42 -17.10 0.25
CA GLN A 164 2.97 -16.89 0.25
C GLN A 164 2.55 -15.43 0.49
N THR A 165 3.35 -14.65 1.22
CA THR A 165 2.91 -13.31 1.66
C THR A 165 3.59 -12.13 0.98
N ALA A 166 4.75 -12.30 0.35
CA ALA A 166 5.49 -11.18 -0.23
C ALA A 166 6.12 -11.46 -1.60
N GLY A 167 6.01 -12.68 -2.09
CA GLY A 167 6.71 -13.15 -3.29
C GLY A 167 8.16 -13.57 -3.03
N ARG A 168 8.81 -14.15 -4.04
CA ARG A 168 10.19 -14.64 -3.97
C ARG A 168 11.18 -13.55 -4.38
N PRO A 169 12.19 -13.21 -3.54
CA PRO A 169 13.20 -12.25 -3.94
C PRO A 169 14.03 -12.80 -5.11
N LEU A 170 14.28 -11.95 -6.10
CA LEU A 170 15.13 -12.25 -7.28
C LEU A 170 16.59 -11.84 -7.07
N ARG A 171 16.89 -11.12 -5.99
CA ARG A 171 18.22 -10.67 -5.61
C ARG A 171 18.48 -11.00 -4.16
N GLU A 172 19.70 -11.39 -3.86
CA GLU A 172 20.16 -11.53 -2.48
C GLU A 172 20.28 -10.15 -1.81
N GLY A 173 20.13 -10.13 -0.49
CA GLY A 173 20.33 -8.91 0.30
C GLY A 173 19.24 -7.87 0.18
N LEU A 174 18.04 -8.23 -0.31
CA LEU A 174 16.88 -7.34 -0.23
C LEU A 174 16.49 -7.11 1.24
N TYR A 175 16.16 -5.87 1.56
CA TYR A 175 15.69 -5.44 2.87
C TYR A 175 14.69 -4.31 2.72
N PHE A 176 13.96 -4.03 3.76
CA PHE A 176 13.10 -2.86 3.83
C PHE A 176 13.78 -1.72 4.57
N VAL A 177 13.64 -0.52 4.06
CA VAL A 177 14.02 0.73 4.72
C VAL A 177 12.81 1.24 5.49
N VAL A 178 12.97 1.49 6.79
CA VAL A 178 11.93 2.08 7.61
C VAL A 178 11.89 3.60 7.39
N MET A 179 10.70 4.10 7.10
CA MET A 179 10.45 5.54 6.96
C MET A 179 9.35 5.98 7.91
N GLU A 180 9.42 7.21 8.41
CA GLU A 180 8.43 7.77 9.32
C GLU A 180 8.10 9.23 9.03
N ARG A 181 6.94 9.66 9.50
CA ARG A 181 6.51 11.06 9.52
C ARG A 181 5.65 11.34 10.74
N GLU A 182 5.93 12.45 11.43
CA GLU A 182 5.01 13.02 12.42
C GLU A 182 3.81 13.65 11.70
N ILE A 183 2.60 13.29 12.13
CA ILE A 183 1.34 13.77 11.53
C ILE A 183 0.49 14.55 12.53
N ALA A 184 0.89 14.62 13.80
CA ALA A 184 0.26 15.50 14.78
C ALA A 184 0.42 16.92 14.27
N GLY A 185 -0.69 17.65 14.14
CA GLY A 185 -0.65 19.06 13.79
C GLY A 185 0.10 19.84 14.84
N ASP A 186 0.94 20.78 14.40
CA ASP A 186 1.34 21.87 15.25
C ASP A 186 0.08 22.53 15.82
N LYS A 187 -0.01 22.57 17.15
CA LYS A 187 -1.05 23.33 17.84
C LYS A 187 -0.78 24.79 17.72
#